data_135d1cbb50c6c1a46916a4842d29c4e7
#
_entry.id   135d1cbb50c6c1a46916a4842d29c4e7
#
_cell.length_a   1.000
_cell.length_b   1.000
_cell.length_c   1.000
_cell.angle_alpha   90.00
_cell.angle_beta   90.00
_cell.angle_gamma   90.00
#
_symmetry.space_group_name_H-M   'P 1'
#
loop_
_entity.id
_entity.type
_entity.pdbx_description
1 polymer ?
#
loop_
_entity_poly.entity_id
_entity_poly.type
_entity_poly.pdbx_seq_one_letter_code
_entity_poly.pdbx_strand_id
1 'polypeptide(L)'
;NTAVTAETDIKVIDREQSAFNLNEPAEGAASYEVPMAFNEDQTYDYDATAKAIYNAVVASTVPENLTADDVTIRYNAGTDMIKNWQPLNTTDWTSTFTKFGPGEWTIQFSWAGNKEYKGATTEVKVNVTDNRLASAIVCKEGVSFTYNMDAAVMKQAIFDNVIDWENSTLPAKDTVTVDNFTMEYFGSNTLAGDIDGGVKQWAPIEGGTVTLLTYAQMGAGEQKIRITYKGNAQYRPS
;
A
#
# COMPACT_ATOMS: atom_id res chain seq x y z
N ASN A 1 -10.24 -70.53 30.77
CA ASN A 1 -10.66 -69.37 29.92
C ASN A 1 -9.97 -69.50 28.59
N THR A 2 -10.74 -69.90 27.54
CA THR A 2 -10.28 -69.88 26.14
C THR A 2 -10.43 -68.47 25.61
N ALA A 3 -9.37 -67.87 25.10
CA ALA A 3 -9.44 -66.59 24.42
C ALA A 3 -10.28 -66.77 23.14
N VAL A 4 -11.26 -65.94 22.95
CA VAL A 4 -12.05 -65.88 21.68
C VAL A 4 -11.46 -64.77 20.83
N THR A 5 -10.95 -65.12 19.67
CA THR A 5 -10.46 -64.19 18.65
C THR A 5 -11.53 -64.03 17.59
N ALA A 6 -11.89 -62.80 17.23
CA ALA A 6 -12.73 -62.48 16.09
C ALA A 6 -11.89 -61.67 15.06
N GLU A 7 -12.02 -62.02 13.81
CA GLU A 7 -11.36 -61.33 12.68
C GLU A 7 -12.43 -60.77 11.76
N THR A 8 -12.17 -59.58 11.23
CA THR A 8 -13.04 -58.96 10.21
C THR A 8 -12.18 -58.12 9.26
N ASP A 9 -12.60 -58.08 8.02
CA ASP A 9 -12.03 -57.22 6.99
C ASP A 9 -12.61 -55.82 7.11
N ILE A 10 -11.76 -54.82 7.15
CA ILE A 10 -12.16 -53.41 7.09
C ILE A 10 -11.60 -52.79 5.82
N LYS A 11 -12.41 -51.98 5.12
CA LYS A 11 -11.99 -51.14 4.03
C LYS A 11 -11.69 -49.72 4.56
N VAL A 12 -10.46 -49.35 4.50
CA VAL A 12 -10.05 -47.94 4.79
C VAL A 12 -10.12 -47.16 3.49
N ILE A 13 -10.97 -46.13 3.47
CA ILE A 13 -11.11 -45.22 2.34
C ILE A 13 -10.29 -43.94 2.64
N ASP A 14 -9.42 -43.55 1.69
CA ASP A 14 -8.67 -42.33 1.79
C ASP A 14 -9.57 -41.11 1.47
N ARG A 15 -9.15 -39.93 1.89
CA ARG A 15 -9.83 -38.68 1.62
C ARG A 15 -9.89 -38.38 0.12
N GLU A 16 -10.90 -37.64 -0.29
CA GLU A 16 -11.06 -37.17 -1.67
C GLU A 16 -9.94 -36.18 -2.05
N GLN A 17 -9.66 -36.04 -3.34
CA GLN A 17 -8.70 -35.07 -3.84
C GLN A 17 -9.34 -33.67 -3.85
N SER A 18 -8.60 -32.66 -3.44
CA SER A 18 -8.99 -31.27 -3.61
C SER A 18 -8.29 -30.63 -4.80
N ALA A 19 -8.84 -29.53 -5.31
CA ALA A 19 -8.28 -28.81 -6.43
C ALA A 19 -8.65 -27.32 -6.39
N PHE A 20 -7.78 -26.50 -6.97
CA PHE A 20 -8.08 -25.15 -7.43
C PHE A 20 -8.23 -25.20 -8.95
N ASN A 21 -9.41 -24.88 -9.45
CA ASN A 21 -9.65 -24.69 -10.87
C ASN A 21 -9.42 -23.21 -11.18
N LEU A 22 -8.53 -22.93 -12.11
CA LEU A 22 -8.08 -21.57 -12.38
C LEU A 22 -8.85 -20.97 -13.56
N ASN A 23 -9.09 -19.68 -13.52
CA ASN A 23 -9.47 -18.90 -14.69
C ASN A 23 -8.31 -18.93 -15.71
N GLU A 24 -8.62 -18.64 -16.95
CA GLU A 24 -7.55 -18.33 -17.91
C GLU A 24 -7.16 -16.86 -17.78
N PRO A 25 -5.84 -16.51 -17.85
CA PRO A 25 -5.42 -15.13 -18.02
C PRO A 25 -6.07 -14.49 -19.26
N ALA A 26 -6.09 -13.16 -19.33
CA ALA A 26 -6.60 -12.47 -20.51
C ALA A 26 -5.90 -12.98 -21.79
N GLU A 27 -6.60 -12.98 -22.91
CA GLU A 27 -6.09 -13.51 -24.18
C GLU A 27 -4.72 -12.89 -24.54
N GLY A 28 -3.72 -13.77 -24.71
CA GLY A 28 -2.34 -13.35 -25.00
C GLY A 28 -1.52 -12.91 -23.78
N ALA A 29 -2.09 -12.88 -22.58
CA ALA A 29 -1.35 -12.53 -21.37
C ALA A 29 -0.61 -13.75 -20.78
N ALA A 30 0.62 -13.52 -20.30
CA ALA A 30 1.43 -14.54 -19.62
C ALA A 30 1.11 -14.65 -18.11
N SER A 31 0.37 -13.70 -17.56
CA SER A 31 0.02 -13.59 -16.14
C SER A 31 -1.35 -12.97 -15.94
N TYR A 32 -1.93 -13.15 -14.76
CA TYR A 32 -3.15 -12.43 -14.36
C TYR A 32 -2.80 -11.00 -13.98
N GLU A 33 -3.56 -10.02 -14.44
CA GLU A 33 -3.42 -8.63 -14.01
C GLU A 33 -4.38 -8.33 -12.87
N VAL A 34 -3.85 -7.85 -11.74
CA VAL A 34 -4.63 -7.53 -10.54
C VAL A 34 -4.19 -6.18 -9.99
N PRO A 35 -5.10 -5.22 -9.77
CA PRO A 35 -4.75 -3.97 -9.15
C PRO A 35 -4.37 -4.16 -7.68
N MET A 36 -3.31 -3.47 -7.23
CA MET A 36 -2.97 -3.33 -5.82
C MET A 36 -4.04 -2.51 -5.11
N ALA A 37 -4.50 -2.98 -3.96
CA ALA A 37 -5.38 -2.21 -3.10
C ALA A 37 -4.57 -1.30 -2.17
N PHE A 38 -5.14 -0.14 -1.81
CA PHE A 38 -4.51 0.85 -0.94
C PHE A 38 -5.46 1.25 0.17
N ASN A 39 -4.93 1.39 1.38
CA ASN A 39 -5.61 1.98 2.52
C ASN A 39 -5.77 3.51 2.32
N GLU A 40 -6.58 4.14 3.17
CA GLU A 40 -6.77 5.60 3.15
C GLU A 40 -5.46 6.37 3.43
N ASP A 41 -4.56 5.79 4.22
CA ASP A 41 -3.24 6.35 4.55
C ASP A 41 -2.16 6.07 3.48
N GLN A 42 -2.54 5.55 2.32
CA GLN A 42 -1.68 5.21 1.18
C GLN A 42 -0.76 4.01 1.37
N THR A 43 -0.84 3.31 2.48
CA THR A 43 -0.19 2.02 2.64
C THR A 43 -0.88 0.95 1.80
N TYR A 44 -0.16 -0.12 1.46
CA TYR A 44 -0.73 -1.24 0.73
C TYR A 44 -1.75 -2.00 1.60
N ASP A 45 -2.95 -2.22 1.08
CA ASP A 45 -3.92 -3.13 1.66
C ASP A 45 -3.64 -4.55 1.13
N TYR A 46 -2.81 -5.27 1.85
CA TYR A 46 -2.41 -6.63 1.47
C TYR A 46 -3.56 -7.63 1.53
N ASP A 47 -4.49 -7.47 2.46
CA ASP A 47 -5.62 -8.38 2.63
C ASP A 47 -6.62 -8.23 1.49
N ALA A 48 -7.00 -6.99 1.16
CA ALA A 48 -7.84 -6.72 0.01
C ALA A 48 -7.16 -7.14 -1.31
N THR A 49 -5.84 -6.94 -1.43
CA THR A 49 -5.08 -7.39 -2.61
C THR A 49 -5.05 -8.91 -2.71
N ALA A 50 -4.83 -9.64 -1.62
CA ALA A 50 -4.87 -11.11 -1.61
C ALA A 50 -6.22 -11.65 -2.04
N LYS A 51 -7.32 -11.06 -1.55
CA LYS A 51 -8.69 -11.40 -1.95
C LYS A 51 -8.95 -11.10 -3.44
N ALA A 52 -8.46 -9.95 -3.92
CA ALA A 52 -8.57 -9.61 -5.35
C ALA A 52 -7.81 -10.61 -6.23
N ILE A 53 -6.60 -11.01 -5.85
CA ILE A 53 -5.81 -12.03 -6.56
C ILE A 53 -6.56 -13.36 -6.56
N TYR A 54 -7.07 -13.82 -5.41
CA TYR A 54 -7.83 -15.06 -5.34
C TYR A 54 -9.04 -15.03 -6.27
N ASN A 55 -9.84 -14.00 -6.22
CA ASN A 55 -11.05 -13.85 -7.02
C ASN A 55 -10.75 -13.75 -8.54
N ALA A 56 -9.63 -13.14 -8.92
CA ALA A 56 -9.23 -13.06 -10.32
C ALA A 56 -8.74 -14.41 -10.87
N VAL A 57 -8.06 -15.20 -10.04
CA VAL A 57 -7.33 -16.39 -10.44
C VAL A 57 -8.17 -17.66 -10.29
N VAL A 58 -8.90 -17.81 -9.18
CA VAL A 58 -9.61 -19.05 -8.86
C VAL A 58 -11.03 -19.00 -9.39
N ALA A 59 -11.34 -19.87 -10.34
CA ALA A 59 -12.66 -20.02 -10.93
C ALA A 59 -13.60 -20.83 -10.02
N SER A 60 -13.09 -21.91 -9.45
CA SER A 60 -13.81 -22.78 -8.53
C SER A 60 -12.84 -23.66 -7.73
N THR A 61 -13.34 -24.31 -6.70
CA THR A 61 -12.55 -25.18 -5.83
C THR A 61 -13.24 -26.55 -5.65
N VAL A 62 -12.45 -27.55 -5.25
CA VAL A 62 -12.94 -28.82 -4.71
C VAL A 62 -12.31 -29.00 -3.33
N PRO A 63 -13.07 -29.00 -2.23
CA PRO A 63 -14.54 -28.84 -2.18
C PRO A 63 -14.99 -27.46 -2.67
N GLU A 64 -16.24 -27.38 -3.08
CA GLU A 64 -16.86 -26.11 -3.48
C GLU A 64 -16.86 -25.10 -2.33
N ASN A 65 -16.89 -23.79 -2.70
CA ASN A 65 -17.04 -22.64 -1.79
C ASN A 65 -15.86 -22.36 -0.86
N LEU A 66 -14.64 -22.80 -1.15
CA LEU A 66 -13.47 -22.23 -0.48
C LEU A 66 -13.30 -20.77 -0.90
N THR A 67 -13.08 -19.89 0.07
CA THR A 67 -12.86 -18.47 -0.13
C THR A 67 -11.39 -18.10 0.08
N ALA A 68 -11.02 -16.87 -0.18
CA ALA A 68 -9.67 -16.38 0.10
C ALA A 68 -9.29 -16.51 1.59
N ASP A 69 -10.29 -16.44 2.49
CA ASP A 69 -10.07 -16.55 3.94
C ASP A 69 -9.79 -18.00 4.40
N ASP A 70 -10.20 -19.00 3.60
CA ASP A 70 -9.95 -20.42 3.86
C ASP A 70 -8.58 -20.89 3.35
N VAL A 71 -7.91 -20.07 2.54
CA VAL A 71 -6.71 -20.42 1.79
C VAL A 71 -5.53 -19.59 2.25
N THR A 72 -4.39 -20.23 2.44
CA THR A 72 -3.14 -19.52 2.65
C THR A 72 -2.62 -19.01 1.30
N ILE A 73 -2.48 -17.69 1.15
CA ILE A 73 -1.95 -17.03 -0.04
C ILE A 73 -0.54 -16.53 0.27
N ARG A 74 0.43 -16.95 -0.55
CA ARG A 74 1.84 -16.61 -0.39
C ARG A 74 2.41 -16.06 -1.69
N TYR A 75 3.38 -15.18 -1.60
CA TYR A 75 4.20 -14.77 -2.75
C TYR A 75 5.62 -15.30 -2.63
N ASN A 76 6.27 -15.50 -3.76
CA ASN A 76 7.68 -15.88 -3.80
C ASN A 76 8.56 -14.63 -3.69
N ALA A 77 9.17 -14.40 -2.53
CA ALA A 77 10.14 -13.33 -2.29
C ALA A 77 11.58 -13.71 -2.74
N GLY A 78 11.76 -14.91 -3.26
CA GLY A 78 13.03 -15.43 -3.80
C GLY A 78 13.09 -15.32 -5.31
N THR A 79 13.86 -16.20 -5.92
CA THR A 79 13.96 -16.37 -7.37
C THR A 79 13.11 -17.55 -7.84
N ASP A 80 12.96 -17.73 -9.16
CA ASP A 80 12.31 -18.93 -9.71
C ASP A 80 13.05 -20.22 -9.36
N MET A 81 14.38 -20.13 -9.16
CA MET A 81 15.23 -21.28 -8.80
C MET A 81 15.26 -21.56 -7.29
N ILE A 82 15.19 -20.52 -6.47
CA ILE A 82 15.22 -20.62 -5.00
C ILE A 82 13.99 -19.89 -4.47
N LYS A 83 12.91 -20.63 -4.32
CA LYS A 83 11.64 -20.06 -3.83
C LYS A 83 11.70 -19.78 -2.33
N ASN A 84 11.20 -18.60 -1.96
CA ASN A 84 11.06 -18.16 -0.59
C ASN A 84 9.62 -17.66 -0.39
N TRP A 85 8.77 -18.53 0.10
CA TRP A 85 7.35 -18.26 0.26
C TRP A 85 7.06 -17.42 1.50
N GLN A 86 6.59 -16.18 1.28
CA GLN A 86 6.14 -15.27 2.31
C GLN A 86 4.62 -15.12 2.26
N PRO A 87 3.94 -15.07 3.41
CA PRO A 87 2.49 -14.86 3.44
C PRO A 87 2.15 -13.46 2.91
N LEU A 88 1.11 -13.36 2.08
CA LEU A 88 0.72 -12.11 1.47
C LEU A 88 -0.16 -11.27 2.41
N ASN A 89 -0.90 -11.91 3.28
CA ASN A 89 -1.89 -11.32 4.17
C ASN A 89 -1.37 -11.05 5.61
N THR A 90 -0.07 -10.86 5.81
CA THR A 90 0.48 -10.48 7.12
C THR A 90 1.05 -9.07 7.11
N THR A 91 0.77 -8.33 8.17
CA THR A 91 1.33 -7.00 8.44
C THR A 91 2.70 -7.05 9.10
N ASP A 92 3.20 -8.22 9.47
CA ASP A 92 4.44 -8.37 10.24
C ASP A 92 5.66 -8.54 9.31
N TRP A 93 6.20 -7.39 8.86
CA TRP A 93 7.33 -7.30 7.93
C TRP A 93 8.65 -7.07 8.65
N THR A 94 9.05 -7.98 9.51
CA THR A 94 10.37 -7.93 10.16
C THR A 94 11.50 -8.46 9.27
N SER A 95 11.19 -8.92 8.05
CA SER A 95 12.15 -9.61 7.21
C SER A 95 12.91 -8.71 6.22
N THR A 96 14.14 -9.10 5.90
CA THR A 96 15.04 -8.51 4.92
C THR A 96 14.66 -8.83 3.46
N PHE A 97 13.51 -9.48 3.22
CA PHE A 97 13.09 -9.94 1.90
C PHE A 97 12.43 -8.83 1.07
N THR A 98 12.42 -9.04 -0.24
CA THR A 98 11.71 -8.14 -1.16
C THR A 98 10.25 -8.04 -0.75
N LYS A 99 9.80 -6.83 -0.45
CA LYS A 99 8.42 -6.56 -0.04
C LYS A 99 7.50 -6.73 -1.24
N PHE A 100 6.35 -7.35 -1.00
CA PHE A 100 5.29 -7.42 -1.99
C PHE A 100 4.76 -6.03 -2.35
N GLY A 101 4.52 -5.81 -3.63
CA GLY A 101 4.04 -4.55 -4.16
C GLY A 101 3.73 -4.67 -5.66
N PRO A 102 3.49 -3.57 -6.37
CA PRO A 102 3.31 -3.62 -7.83
C PRO A 102 4.49 -4.27 -8.54
N GLY A 103 4.19 -5.15 -9.51
CA GLY A 103 5.16 -5.93 -10.26
C GLY A 103 4.71 -7.37 -10.52
N GLU A 104 5.57 -8.15 -11.16
CA GLU A 104 5.33 -9.57 -11.44
C GLU A 104 5.73 -10.45 -10.26
N TRP A 105 4.82 -11.33 -9.86
CA TRP A 105 4.98 -12.24 -8.74
C TRP A 105 4.54 -13.65 -9.08
N THR A 106 5.20 -14.65 -8.49
CA THR A 106 4.65 -16.00 -8.40
C THR A 106 3.88 -16.10 -7.09
N ILE A 107 2.59 -16.38 -7.19
CA ILE A 107 1.67 -16.53 -6.07
C ILE A 107 1.35 -18.00 -5.88
N GLN A 108 1.32 -18.45 -4.62
CA GLN A 108 0.94 -19.79 -4.23
C GLN A 108 -0.36 -19.74 -3.42
N PHE A 109 -1.34 -20.53 -3.83
CA PHE A 109 -2.53 -20.84 -3.03
C PHE A 109 -2.34 -22.20 -2.39
N SER A 110 -2.63 -22.31 -1.11
CA SER A 110 -2.53 -23.57 -0.37
C SER A 110 -3.70 -23.73 0.59
N TRP A 111 -4.35 -24.86 0.51
CA TRP A 111 -5.38 -25.29 1.45
C TRP A 111 -4.95 -26.57 2.13
N ALA A 112 -5.07 -26.63 3.45
CA ALA A 112 -4.57 -27.75 4.26
C ALA A 112 -5.42 -29.02 4.13
N GLY A 113 -6.63 -28.90 3.56
CA GLY A 113 -7.61 -29.99 3.55
C GLY A 113 -8.40 -30.06 4.85
N ASN A 114 -9.26 -31.07 4.94
CA ASN A 114 -10.09 -31.36 6.10
C ASN A 114 -10.22 -32.87 6.31
N LYS A 115 -11.25 -33.31 7.04
CA LYS A 115 -11.50 -34.75 7.31
C LYS A 115 -11.88 -35.52 6.05
N GLU A 116 -12.50 -34.87 5.07
CA GLU A 116 -13.05 -35.47 3.87
C GLU A 116 -12.11 -35.30 2.67
N TYR A 117 -11.39 -34.19 2.60
CA TYR A 117 -10.53 -33.81 1.48
C TYR A 117 -9.07 -33.70 1.88
N LYS A 118 -8.17 -34.08 0.98
CA LYS A 118 -6.73 -33.82 1.08
C LYS A 118 -6.45 -32.33 0.83
N GLY A 119 -5.29 -31.85 1.28
CA GLY A 119 -4.84 -30.49 0.93
C GLY A 119 -4.51 -30.35 -0.55
N ALA A 120 -4.60 -29.12 -1.06
CA ALA A 120 -4.18 -28.73 -2.41
C ALA A 120 -3.26 -27.53 -2.39
N THR A 121 -2.38 -27.47 -3.38
CA THR A 121 -1.49 -26.30 -3.59
C THR A 121 -1.39 -26.06 -5.09
N THR A 122 -1.44 -24.79 -5.50
CA THR A 122 -1.23 -24.36 -6.88
C THR A 122 -0.41 -23.08 -6.92
N GLU A 123 0.29 -22.85 -8.02
CA GLU A 123 1.13 -21.66 -8.24
C GLU A 123 0.74 -20.99 -9.55
N VAL A 124 0.72 -19.66 -9.54
CA VAL A 124 0.38 -18.85 -10.70
C VAL A 124 1.28 -17.62 -10.80
N LYS A 125 1.41 -17.06 -12.00
CA LYS A 125 2.04 -15.76 -12.21
C LYS A 125 0.98 -14.66 -12.20
N VAL A 126 1.22 -13.62 -11.41
CA VAL A 126 0.33 -12.45 -11.27
C VAL A 126 1.16 -11.18 -11.47
N ASN A 127 0.68 -10.30 -12.32
CA ASN A 127 1.20 -8.93 -12.44
C ASN A 127 0.30 -8.01 -11.59
N VAL A 128 0.85 -7.52 -10.49
CA VAL A 128 0.16 -6.56 -9.61
C VAL A 128 0.43 -5.16 -10.12
N THR A 129 -0.61 -4.38 -10.37
CA THR A 129 -0.51 -3.05 -10.96
C THR A 129 -0.91 -1.95 -9.98
N ASP A 130 -0.24 -0.79 -10.05
CA ASP A 130 -0.67 0.43 -9.39
C ASP A 130 -1.46 1.28 -10.39
N ASN A 131 -2.77 1.15 -10.36
CA ASN A 131 -3.70 1.82 -11.28
C ASN A 131 -4.09 3.24 -10.85
N ARG A 132 -3.48 3.77 -9.77
CA ARG A 132 -3.72 5.15 -9.36
C ARG A 132 -3.24 6.12 -10.41
N LEU A 133 -3.98 7.20 -10.59
CA LEU A 133 -3.63 8.29 -11.49
C LEU A 133 -2.36 9.00 -11.00
N ALA A 134 -1.51 9.42 -11.91
CA ALA A 134 -0.41 10.31 -11.58
C ALA A 134 -0.97 11.65 -11.10
N SER A 135 -0.40 12.23 -10.04
CA SER A 135 -0.70 13.58 -9.61
C SER A 135 0.45 14.52 -9.92
N ALA A 136 0.14 15.79 -10.07
CA ALA A 136 1.11 16.87 -10.25
C ALA A 136 0.57 18.17 -9.65
N ILE A 137 1.43 18.88 -8.91
CA ILE A 137 1.10 20.19 -8.34
C ILE A 137 1.74 21.27 -9.21
N VAL A 138 0.92 22.20 -9.68
CA VAL A 138 1.38 23.45 -10.28
C VAL A 138 1.16 24.56 -9.25
N CYS A 139 2.16 25.41 -9.04
CA CYS A 139 2.05 26.56 -8.16
C CYS A 139 1.90 27.84 -8.98
N LYS A 140 1.05 28.74 -8.51
CA LYS A 140 0.93 30.11 -9.06
C LYS A 140 2.18 30.92 -8.72
N GLU A 141 2.65 31.72 -9.63
CA GLU A 141 3.76 32.64 -9.41
C GLU A 141 3.27 33.99 -8.85
N GLY A 142 4.16 34.70 -8.14
CA GLY A 142 3.89 36.06 -7.63
C GLY A 142 2.80 36.15 -6.58
N VAL A 143 2.46 35.04 -5.91
CA VAL A 143 1.42 35.01 -4.88
C VAL A 143 1.89 35.75 -3.64
N SER A 144 1.01 36.58 -3.08
CA SER A 144 1.22 37.22 -1.78
C SER A 144 -0.01 37.11 -0.90
N PHE A 145 0.18 36.89 0.38
CA PHE A 145 -0.88 36.88 1.39
C PHE A 145 -0.32 37.34 2.74
N THR A 146 -1.23 37.73 3.64
CA THR A 146 -0.83 38.23 4.95
C THR A 146 -0.26 37.13 5.82
N TYR A 147 0.91 37.37 6.41
CA TYR A 147 1.51 36.45 7.38
C TYR A 147 0.62 36.30 8.62
N ASN A 148 0.51 35.06 9.11
CA ASN A 148 -0.14 34.71 10.37
C ASN A 148 0.79 33.78 11.17
N MET A 149 0.84 33.95 12.48
CA MET A 149 1.62 33.10 13.38
C MET A 149 1.00 31.70 13.55
N ASP A 150 -0.30 31.56 13.25
CA ASP A 150 -0.99 30.27 13.28
C ASP A 150 -0.65 29.48 12.02
N ALA A 151 0.01 28.35 12.20
CA ALA A 151 0.41 27.49 11.11
C ALA A 151 -0.77 26.90 10.32
N ALA A 152 -1.90 26.65 10.96
CA ALA A 152 -3.09 26.14 10.27
C ALA A 152 -3.63 27.21 9.31
N VAL A 153 -3.67 28.47 9.74
CA VAL A 153 -4.07 29.61 8.90
C VAL A 153 -3.09 29.80 7.75
N MET A 154 -1.80 29.65 7.99
CA MET A 154 -0.77 29.74 6.95
C MET A 154 -0.88 28.63 5.92
N LYS A 155 -1.04 27.38 6.37
CA LYS A 155 -1.24 26.24 5.48
C LYS A 155 -2.51 26.40 4.64
N GLN A 156 -3.60 26.88 5.25
CA GLN A 156 -4.83 27.14 4.53
C GLN A 156 -4.66 28.24 3.46
N ALA A 157 -3.94 29.32 3.80
CA ALA A 157 -3.65 30.39 2.85
C ALA A 157 -2.81 29.89 1.66
N ILE A 158 -1.82 29.02 1.91
CA ILE A 158 -1.02 28.36 0.85
C ILE A 158 -1.91 27.47 -0.02
N PHE A 159 -2.71 26.63 0.60
CA PHE A 159 -3.65 25.74 -0.08
C PHE A 159 -4.60 26.50 -1.03
N ASP A 160 -5.13 27.62 -0.55
CA ASP A 160 -6.12 28.38 -1.30
C ASP A 160 -5.52 29.26 -2.40
N ASN A 161 -4.32 29.80 -2.18
CA ASN A 161 -3.77 30.85 -3.04
C ASN A 161 -2.58 30.38 -3.89
N VAL A 162 -1.77 29.44 -3.41
CA VAL A 162 -0.54 29.03 -4.09
C VAL A 162 -0.77 27.89 -5.07
N ILE A 163 -1.63 26.91 -4.72
CA ILE A 163 -1.92 25.82 -5.64
C ILE A 163 -2.75 26.33 -6.83
N ASP A 164 -2.26 26.09 -8.02
CA ASP A 164 -3.03 26.32 -9.25
C ASP A 164 -3.89 25.10 -9.54
N TRP A 165 -5.12 25.11 -9.01
CA TRP A 165 -6.06 24.01 -9.11
C TRP A 165 -6.53 23.71 -10.55
N GLU A 166 -6.46 24.69 -11.45
CA GLU A 166 -6.88 24.53 -12.85
C GLU A 166 -5.81 23.80 -13.67
N ASN A 167 -4.53 24.03 -13.35
CA ASN A 167 -3.40 23.46 -14.07
C ASN A 167 -2.72 22.28 -13.36
N SER A 168 -3.13 21.98 -12.13
CA SER A 168 -2.66 20.82 -11.37
C SER A 168 -3.43 19.57 -11.78
N THR A 169 -2.76 18.41 -11.71
CA THR A 169 -3.41 17.10 -11.81
C THR A 169 -3.63 16.57 -10.39
N LEU A 170 -4.71 16.97 -9.77
CA LEU A 170 -5.10 16.64 -8.41
C LEU A 170 -6.59 16.23 -8.36
N PRO A 171 -7.06 15.60 -7.28
CA PRO A 171 -8.50 15.51 -7.03
C PRO A 171 -9.14 16.90 -7.02
N ALA A 172 -10.43 16.97 -7.29
CA ALA A 172 -11.15 18.25 -7.24
C ALA A 172 -10.97 18.93 -5.86
N LYS A 173 -10.77 20.26 -5.85
CA LYS A 173 -10.45 21.03 -4.64
C LYS A 173 -11.41 20.81 -3.49
N ASP A 174 -12.70 20.63 -3.79
CA ASP A 174 -13.77 20.42 -2.82
C ASP A 174 -13.78 19.00 -2.22
N THR A 175 -13.00 18.09 -2.77
CA THR A 175 -12.85 16.70 -2.27
C THR A 175 -11.61 16.47 -1.40
N VAL A 176 -10.77 17.47 -1.25
CA VAL A 176 -9.53 17.42 -0.47
C VAL A 176 -9.44 18.59 0.50
N THR A 177 -8.65 18.41 1.55
CA THR A 177 -8.39 19.44 2.55
C THR A 177 -6.88 19.71 2.65
N VAL A 178 -6.50 20.75 3.38
CA VAL A 178 -5.10 21.07 3.66
C VAL A 178 -4.34 19.90 4.30
N ASP A 179 -5.04 19.02 5.03
CA ASP A 179 -4.43 17.87 5.70
C ASP A 179 -3.99 16.76 4.72
N ASN A 180 -4.50 16.78 3.49
CA ASN A 180 -4.04 15.91 2.41
C ASN A 180 -2.68 16.35 1.82
N PHE A 181 -2.12 17.45 2.30
CA PHE A 181 -0.84 18.00 1.82
C PHE A 181 0.17 18.09 2.95
N THR A 182 1.45 17.93 2.60
CA THR A 182 2.58 18.37 3.42
C THR A 182 3.08 19.69 2.87
N MET A 183 3.28 20.67 3.73
CA MET A 183 3.77 21.99 3.36
C MET A 183 5.00 22.34 4.17
N GLU A 184 6.05 22.70 3.47
CA GLU A 184 7.36 23.02 4.05
C GLU A 184 7.84 24.36 3.52
N TYR A 185 8.64 25.06 4.32
CA TYR A 185 9.39 26.25 3.89
C TYR A 185 10.89 25.98 3.96
N PHE A 186 11.64 26.69 3.14
CA PHE A 186 13.09 26.60 3.13
C PHE A 186 13.70 27.64 4.09
N GLY A 187 13.89 27.23 5.34
CA GLY A 187 14.33 28.08 6.44
C GLY A 187 15.67 27.67 7.03
N SER A 188 16.19 28.53 7.90
CA SER A 188 17.40 28.26 8.69
C SER A 188 17.04 27.53 9.99
N ASN A 189 17.90 26.63 10.43
CA ASN A 189 17.78 25.95 11.72
C ASN A 189 18.42 26.76 12.88
N THR A 190 18.84 28.00 12.64
CA THR A 190 19.46 28.84 13.68
C THR A 190 18.40 29.65 14.43
N LEU A 191 18.61 29.80 15.73
CA LEU A 191 17.83 30.71 16.58
C LEU A 191 17.91 32.16 16.03
N ALA A 192 16.83 32.92 16.17
CA ALA A 192 16.79 34.33 15.84
C ALA A 192 17.97 35.09 16.51
N GLY A 193 18.91 35.55 15.73
CA GLY A 193 20.10 36.22 16.20
C GLY A 193 21.42 35.74 15.60
N ASP A 194 21.43 34.57 15.00
CA ASP A 194 22.61 34.06 14.28
C ASP A 194 22.54 34.56 12.82
N ILE A 195 23.27 35.60 12.55
CA ILE A 195 23.13 36.40 11.33
C ILE A 195 23.89 35.78 10.13
N ASP A 196 24.83 34.88 10.38
CA ASP A 196 25.65 34.30 9.33
C ASP A 196 25.86 32.80 9.53
N GLY A 197 25.22 32.02 8.69
CA GLY A 197 25.68 30.67 8.41
C GLY A 197 24.85 29.49 8.88
N GLY A 198 23.61 29.67 9.30
CA GLY A 198 22.71 28.54 9.55
C GLY A 198 22.44 27.74 8.29
N VAL A 199 22.54 26.43 8.39
CA VAL A 199 22.19 25.53 7.26
C VAL A 199 20.71 25.67 6.95
N LYS A 200 20.42 26.20 5.76
CA LYS A 200 19.04 26.23 5.26
C LYS A 200 18.60 24.85 4.87
N GLN A 201 17.40 24.46 5.30
CA GLN A 201 16.78 23.20 4.95
C GLN A 201 15.25 23.32 4.92
N TRP A 202 14.62 22.30 4.36
CA TRP A 202 13.18 22.20 4.36
C TRP A 202 12.67 21.88 5.76
N ALA A 203 11.75 22.70 6.26
CA ALA A 203 11.12 22.54 7.56
C ALA A 203 9.59 22.58 7.41
N PRO A 204 8.85 21.77 8.14
CA PRO A 204 7.39 21.75 8.06
C PRO A 204 6.83 23.09 8.57
N ILE A 205 5.75 23.56 7.95
CA ILE A 205 4.97 24.68 8.47
C ILE A 205 4.10 24.13 9.60
N GLU A 206 4.62 24.20 10.82
CA GLU A 206 3.94 23.74 12.02
C GLU A 206 3.81 24.88 13.02
N GLY A 207 2.68 24.94 13.73
CA GLY A 207 2.51 25.78 14.88
C GLY A 207 3.05 25.08 16.13
N GLY A 208 3.67 25.81 17.03
CA GLY A 208 4.10 25.25 18.31
C GLY A 208 5.19 26.04 18.99
N THR A 209 5.46 25.69 20.24
CA THR A 209 6.53 26.27 21.04
C THR A 209 7.88 25.89 20.42
N VAL A 210 8.65 26.88 20.03
CA VAL A 210 10.04 26.72 19.57
C VAL A 210 10.86 26.10 20.70
N THR A 211 11.25 24.85 20.56
CA THR A 211 12.28 24.27 21.43
C THR A 211 13.65 24.54 20.83
N LEU A 212 14.71 24.49 21.63
CA LEU A 212 16.12 24.77 21.23
C LEU A 212 16.62 23.92 20.03
N LEU A 213 15.84 22.97 19.55
CA LEU A 213 16.14 22.06 18.43
C LEU A 213 15.16 22.18 17.27
N THR A 214 14.16 23.07 17.35
CA THR A 214 13.17 23.26 16.27
C THR A 214 13.62 24.48 15.41
N TYR A 215 13.32 24.34 14.12
CA TYR A 215 13.58 25.36 13.11
C TYR A 215 12.91 26.71 13.48
N ALA A 216 13.53 27.82 13.07
CA ALA A 216 12.85 29.09 13.14
C ALA A 216 11.49 28.99 12.42
N GLN A 217 10.45 29.57 13.04
CA GLN A 217 9.14 29.61 12.40
C GLN A 217 9.20 30.38 11.09
N MET A 218 8.43 29.96 10.11
CA MET A 218 8.26 30.73 8.89
C MET A 218 7.83 32.15 9.24
N GLY A 219 8.61 33.16 8.83
CA GLY A 219 8.36 34.58 9.10
C GLY A 219 7.75 35.29 7.88
N ALA A 220 7.46 36.58 8.06
CA ALA A 220 7.08 37.45 6.95
C ALA A 220 8.29 37.69 6.02
N GLY A 221 8.02 37.88 4.74
CA GLY A 221 9.02 38.10 3.69
C GLY A 221 8.90 37.09 2.55
N GLU A 222 9.84 37.11 1.63
CA GLU A 222 9.89 36.12 0.56
C GLU A 222 10.26 34.76 1.13
N GLN A 223 9.41 33.78 0.85
CA GLN A 223 9.57 32.40 1.32
C GLN A 223 9.57 31.44 0.14
N LYS A 224 10.46 30.45 0.18
CA LYS A 224 10.41 29.33 -0.74
C LYS A 224 9.61 28.21 -0.10
N ILE A 225 8.53 27.80 -0.75
CA ILE A 225 7.58 26.80 -0.25
C ILE A 225 7.70 25.53 -1.08
N ARG A 226 7.58 24.39 -0.43
CA ARG A 226 7.39 23.09 -1.05
C ARG A 226 6.05 22.52 -0.59
N ILE A 227 5.26 22.07 -1.54
CA ILE A 227 3.96 21.47 -1.31
C ILE A 227 4.05 20.05 -1.87
N THR A 228 3.63 19.08 -1.07
CA THR A 228 3.56 17.66 -1.46
C THR A 228 2.15 17.17 -1.22
N TYR A 229 1.51 16.63 -2.23
CA TYR A 229 0.24 15.92 -2.08
C TYR A 229 0.52 14.50 -1.58
N LYS A 230 -0.16 14.08 -0.53
CA LYS A 230 0.07 12.77 0.10
C LYS A 230 -0.49 11.61 -0.74
N GLY A 231 -1.32 11.90 -1.73
CA GLY A 231 -2.05 10.89 -2.51
C GLY A 231 -3.35 10.45 -1.85
N ASN A 232 -4.06 9.56 -2.51
CA ASN A 232 -5.23 8.83 -2.00
C ASN A 232 -5.43 7.52 -2.77
N ALA A 233 -6.51 6.79 -2.57
CA ALA A 233 -6.78 5.52 -3.25
C ALA A 233 -6.87 5.65 -4.79
N GLN A 234 -7.08 6.85 -5.33
CA GLN A 234 -7.21 7.12 -6.77
C GLN A 234 -6.00 7.81 -7.37
N TYR A 235 -5.23 8.57 -6.59
CA TYR A 235 -4.10 9.38 -7.04
C TYR A 235 -2.83 9.03 -6.27
N ARG A 236 -1.72 8.91 -7.00
CA ARG A 236 -0.39 8.75 -6.39
C ARG A 236 0.04 10.03 -5.68
N PRO A 237 0.95 9.95 -4.70
CA PRO A 237 1.61 11.13 -4.14
C PRO A 237 2.39 11.94 -5.20
N SER A 238 2.53 13.25 -4.98
CA SER A 238 3.36 14.14 -5.83
C SER A 238 4.04 15.23 -5.03
#